data_290548f2d3489cd501a6dc6a6d1c3341
#
_entry.id   290548f2d3489cd501a6dc6a6d1c3341
#
_cell.length_a   1.000
_cell.length_b   1.000
_cell.length_c   1.000
_cell.angle_alpha   90.00
_cell.angle_beta   90.00
_cell.angle_gamma   90.00
#
_symmetry.space_group_name_H-M   'P 1'
#
loop_
_entity.id
_entity.type
_entity.pdbx_description
1 polymer ?
#
loop_
_entity_poly.entity_id
_entity_poly.type
_entity_poly.pdbx_seq_one_letter_code
_entity_poly.pdbx_strand_id
1 'polypeptide(L)'
;DANEYRKMGQREKFTQAWWNAKTYTPAGIINLADLGESLYEETYSETCLYPWSKLNEKTYGMRTGELVCFTSGAGMGKSSVMRELMYHLMHNTQDNIGILALEENTKNTAWNIMSVEADARLYIREVREKYSNEQIEGWFDDTVGSGRFFAFDHFGSVENDEILDRVRYMAKALDIKWVVLDHLSILVSGQEDNGDERKSIDILMTKLRSLVEETGIGLLLVSHLRRPSGDRGHEDGREVSLSHLRGSASIAHLSDSVIAL
;
A
#
# COMPACT_ATOMS: atom_id res chain seq x y z
N ASP A 1 40.85 -16.79 21.04
CA ASP A 1 40.26 -16.82 22.37
C ASP A 1 41.38 -16.53 23.44
N ALA A 2 41.00 -16.36 24.70
CA ALA A 2 41.96 -16.06 25.79
C ALA A 2 43.05 -17.13 25.94
N ASN A 3 42.76 -18.37 25.65
CA ASN A 3 43.68 -19.50 25.76
C ASN A 3 44.75 -19.49 24.64
N GLU A 4 44.38 -19.02 23.45
CA GLU A 4 45.33 -18.82 22.34
C GLU A 4 46.35 -17.71 22.63
N TYR A 5 45.87 -16.56 23.15
CA TYR A 5 46.76 -15.49 23.58
C TYR A 5 47.75 -15.96 24.69
N ARG A 6 47.28 -16.78 25.61
CA ARG A 6 48.09 -17.38 26.66
C ARG A 6 49.16 -18.31 26.08
N LYS A 7 48.77 -19.22 25.17
CA LYS A 7 49.71 -20.15 24.49
C LYS A 7 50.79 -19.43 23.68
N MET A 8 50.42 -18.31 23.09
CA MET A 8 51.34 -17.49 22.29
C MET A 8 52.18 -16.50 23.10
N GLY A 9 52.04 -16.46 24.45
CA GLY A 9 52.76 -15.54 25.34
C GLY A 9 52.35 -14.06 25.16
N GLN A 10 51.22 -13.79 24.51
CA GLN A 10 50.78 -12.44 24.12
C GLN A 10 49.83 -11.79 25.13
N ARG A 11 50.23 -11.80 26.42
CA ARG A 11 49.40 -11.28 27.51
C ARG A 11 49.00 -9.80 27.33
N GLU A 12 49.93 -8.97 26.89
CA GLU A 12 49.67 -7.54 26.70
C GLU A 12 48.61 -7.29 25.61
N LYS A 13 48.73 -8.02 24.50
CA LYS A 13 47.71 -7.92 23.41
C LYS A 13 46.32 -8.37 23.86
N PHE A 14 46.25 -9.42 24.70
CA PHE A 14 45.01 -9.86 25.29
C PHE A 14 44.41 -8.78 26.21
N THR A 15 45.24 -8.19 27.08
CA THR A 15 44.81 -7.11 27.96
C THR A 15 44.31 -5.90 27.18
N GLN A 16 45.01 -5.50 26.12
CA GLN A 16 44.53 -4.43 25.23
C GLN A 16 43.24 -4.79 24.52
N ALA A 17 43.09 -6.02 23.98
CA ALA A 17 41.88 -6.50 23.39
C ALA A 17 40.72 -6.52 24.38
N TRP A 18 40.98 -6.89 25.65
CA TRP A 18 39.98 -6.87 26.71
C TRP A 18 39.47 -5.45 27.03
N TRP A 19 40.38 -4.49 27.18
CA TRP A 19 40.02 -3.11 27.49
C TRP A 19 39.38 -2.39 26.29
N ASN A 20 39.70 -2.81 25.08
CA ASN A 20 39.12 -2.28 23.85
C ASN A 20 37.86 -3.05 23.41
N ALA A 21 37.45 -4.08 24.18
CA ALA A 21 36.24 -4.84 23.88
C ALA A 21 35.01 -3.92 23.97
N LYS A 22 34.33 -3.75 22.86
CA LYS A 22 33.05 -3.05 22.83
C LYS A 22 31.97 -4.00 23.34
N THR A 23 31.00 -3.46 24.06
CA THR A 23 29.79 -4.20 24.44
C THR A 23 29.13 -4.76 23.19
N TYR A 24 28.90 -6.07 23.16
CA TYR A 24 28.17 -6.70 22.07
C TYR A 24 26.72 -6.23 22.14
N THR A 25 26.31 -5.49 21.11
CA THR A 25 24.90 -5.15 20.92
C THR A 25 24.36 -6.04 19.80
N PRO A 26 23.34 -6.87 20.06
CA PRO A 26 22.72 -7.67 19.01
C PRO A 26 22.25 -6.81 17.85
N ALA A 27 22.29 -7.37 16.64
CA ALA A 27 21.77 -6.68 15.45
C ALA A 27 20.31 -6.26 15.67
N GLY A 28 19.96 -5.04 15.25
CA GLY A 28 18.62 -4.48 15.40
C GLY A 28 18.38 -3.74 16.73
N ILE A 29 19.35 -3.73 17.66
CA ILE A 29 19.27 -2.89 18.87
C ILE A 29 20.17 -1.67 18.65
N ILE A 30 19.57 -0.48 18.67
CA ILE A 30 20.27 0.79 18.56
C ILE A 30 20.00 1.66 19.79
N ASN A 31 20.99 2.43 20.21
CA ASN A 31 20.77 3.47 21.19
C ASN A 31 20.20 4.71 20.48
N LEU A 32 19.00 5.16 20.86
CA LEU A 32 18.37 6.32 20.24
C LEU A 32 19.21 7.60 20.35
N ALA A 33 20.09 7.71 21.35
CA ALA A 33 21.02 8.81 21.46
C ALA A 33 22.04 8.85 20.31
N ASP A 34 22.35 7.70 19.69
CA ASP A 34 23.27 7.60 18.56
C ASP A 34 22.66 8.16 17.26
N LEU A 35 21.32 8.36 17.22
CA LEU A 35 20.66 9.00 16.08
C LEU A 35 21.03 10.47 15.92
N GLY A 36 21.29 11.19 17.05
CA GLY A 36 21.87 12.53 17.05
C GLY A 36 21.38 13.44 15.92
N GLU A 37 22.33 13.87 15.08
CA GLU A 37 22.06 14.76 13.95
C GLU A 37 21.14 14.12 12.89
N SER A 38 21.13 12.80 12.75
CA SER A 38 20.29 12.10 11.75
C SER A 38 18.77 12.26 12.03
N LEU A 39 18.36 12.64 13.26
CA LEU A 39 16.98 12.98 13.56
C LEU A 39 16.52 14.27 12.85
N TYR A 40 17.46 15.13 12.49
CA TYR A 40 17.20 16.41 11.81
C TYR A 40 17.49 16.30 10.29
N GLU A 41 18.07 15.19 9.85
CA GLU A 41 18.07 14.85 8.44
C GLU A 41 16.64 14.55 8.06
N GLU A 42 16.05 15.40 7.19
CA GLU A 42 14.70 15.20 6.71
C GLU A 42 14.62 13.83 6.03
N THR A 43 14.07 12.86 6.72
CA THR A 43 13.64 11.62 6.10
C THR A 43 12.40 12.00 5.30
N TYR A 44 12.59 12.36 4.03
CA TYR A 44 11.50 12.70 3.13
C TYR A 44 10.64 11.46 2.88
N SER A 45 9.65 11.24 3.73
CA SER A 45 8.46 10.57 3.28
C SER A 45 7.72 11.56 2.39
N GLU A 46 7.65 11.30 1.10
CA GLU A 46 6.92 12.16 0.20
C GLU A 46 5.46 12.24 0.66
N THR A 47 5.01 13.44 0.98
CA THR A 47 3.66 13.70 1.45
C THR A 47 2.85 14.28 0.30
N CYS A 48 1.74 13.62 -0.04
CA CYS A 48 0.74 14.15 -0.95
C CYS A 48 -0.56 14.42 -0.19
N LEU A 49 -1.11 15.62 -0.33
CA LEU A 49 -2.40 15.93 0.27
C LEU A 49 -3.51 15.14 -0.44
N TYR A 50 -4.55 14.76 0.30
CA TYR A 50 -5.76 14.22 -0.30
C TYR A 50 -6.51 15.29 -1.10
N PRO A 51 -7.32 14.93 -2.10
CA PRO A 51 -8.18 15.90 -2.80
C PRO A 51 -9.26 16.51 -1.88
N TRP A 52 -9.45 15.98 -0.69
CA TRP A 52 -10.48 16.40 0.27
C TRP A 52 -9.87 17.10 1.48
N SER A 53 -10.10 18.43 1.58
CA SER A 53 -9.50 19.28 2.62
C SER A 53 -9.77 18.81 4.05
N LYS A 54 -11.00 18.38 4.36
CA LYS A 54 -11.36 17.88 5.69
C LYS A 54 -10.60 16.60 6.10
N LEU A 55 -10.19 15.80 5.13
CA LEU A 55 -9.37 14.62 5.40
C LEU A 55 -7.93 15.07 5.73
N ASN A 56 -7.41 16.05 5.01
CA ASN A 56 -6.09 16.62 5.27
C ASN A 56 -5.98 17.27 6.66
N GLU A 57 -7.03 17.93 7.15
CA GLU A 57 -7.07 18.48 8.51
C GLU A 57 -6.87 17.42 9.60
N LYS A 58 -7.24 16.16 9.31
CA LYS A 58 -7.14 15.03 10.26
C LYS A 58 -5.88 14.20 10.08
N THR A 59 -5.36 14.07 8.87
CA THR A 59 -4.29 13.14 8.52
C THR A 59 -2.99 13.83 8.11
N TYR A 60 -3.04 15.12 7.78
CA TYR A 60 -1.93 15.87 7.15
C TYR A 60 -1.49 15.30 5.80
N GLY A 61 -2.39 14.63 5.07
CA GLY A 61 -2.13 13.96 3.79
C GLY A 61 -1.80 12.48 3.93
N MET A 62 -1.42 11.87 2.82
CA MET A 62 -0.91 10.49 2.72
C MET A 62 0.60 10.54 2.47
N ARG A 63 1.32 9.53 2.96
CA ARG A 63 2.78 9.48 2.89
C ARG A 63 3.26 8.15 2.33
N THR A 64 4.40 8.19 1.67
CA THR A 64 5.16 6.97 1.39
C THR A 64 5.62 6.34 2.70
N GLY A 65 5.72 5.01 2.74
CA GLY A 65 5.99 4.26 3.98
C GLY A 65 4.76 4.01 4.86
N GLU A 66 3.57 4.50 4.47
CA GLU A 66 2.31 4.26 5.18
C GLU A 66 1.42 3.24 4.44
N LEU A 67 0.69 2.46 5.24
CA LEU A 67 -0.40 1.59 4.78
C LEU A 67 -1.73 2.24 5.18
N VAL A 68 -2.49 2.71 4.20
CA VAL A 68 -3.79 3.35 4.41
C VAL A 68 -4.91 2.44 3.89
N CYS A 69 -5.84 2.07 4.77
CA CYS A 69 -6.97 1.24 4.42
C CYS A 69 -8.23 2.07 4.17
N PHE A 70 -8.83 1.91 2.99
CA PHE A 70 -10.13 2.46 2.65
C PHE A 70 -11.20 1.40 2.75
N THR A 71 -12.31 1.72 3.39
CA THR A 71 -13.43 0.79 3.58
C THR A 71 -14.78 1.46 3.41
N SER A 72 -15.77 0.69 3.01
CA SER A 72 -17.19 1.11 3.02
C SER A 72 -18.11 -0.09 2.80
N GLY A 73 -19.41 0.14 2.88
CA GLY A 73 -20.43 -0.79 2.42
C GLY A 73 -20.28 -1.17 0.93
N ALA A 74 -20.96 -2.20 0.50
CA ALA A 74 -20.98 -2.59 -0.91
C ALA A 74 -21.60 -1.47 -1.77
N GLY A 75 -21.03 -1.22 -2.96
CA GLY A 75 -21.57 -0.21 -3.89
C GLY A 75 -21.36 1.26 -3.50
N MET A 76 -20.68 1.56 -2.39
CA MET A 76 -20.47 2.93 -1.89
C MET A 76 -19.33 3.69 -2.58
N GLY A 77 -18.76 3.16 -3.66
CA GLY A 77 -17.79 3.87 -4.49
C GLY A 77 -16.32 3.76 -4.08
N LYS A 78 -15.91 2.71 -3.33
CA LYS A 78 -14.50 2.48 -2.96
C LYS A 78 -13.54 2.58 -4.14
N SER A 79 -13.80 1.81 -5.20
CA SER A 79 -12.96 1.82 -6.40
C SER A 79 -12.98 3.18 -7.12
N SER A 80 -14.09 3.94 -7.04
CA SER A 80 -14.13 5.31 -7.58
C SER A 80 -13.21 6.25 -6.81
N VAL A 81 -13.18 6.14 -5.47
CA VAL A 81 -12.25 6.89 -4.62
C VAL A 81 -10.79 6.51 -4.94
N MET A 82 -10.50 5.23 -5.17
CA MET A 82 -9.14 4.82 -5.57
C MET A 82 -8.73 5.42 -6.92
N ARG A 83 -9.63 5.47 -7.90
CA ARG A 83 -9.38 6.11 -9.20
C ARG A 83 -9.10 7.59 -9.06
N GLU A 84 -9.90 8.28 -8.24
CA GLU A 84 -9.70 9.70 -7.92
C GLU A 84 -8.34 9.94 -7.24
N LEU A 85 -7.94 9.07 -6.31
CA LEU A 85 -6.63 9.16 -5.65
C LEU A 85 -5.48 8.89 -6.61
N MET A 86 -5.59 7.89 -7.48
CA MET A 86 -4.57 7.62 -8.51
C MET A 86 -4.39 8.80 -9.46
N TYR A 87 -5.51 9.36 -9.93
CA TYR A 87 -5.52 10.55 -10.77
C TYR A 87 -4.90 11.75 -10.03
N HIS A 88 -5.28 11.96 -8.77
CA HIS A 88 -4.76 13.04 -7.95
C HIS A 88 -3.25 12.91 -7.69
N LEU A 89 -2.77 11.70 -7.37
CA LEU A 89 -1.33 11.42 -7.22
C LEU A 89 -0.55 11.73 -8.48
N MET A 90 -1.07 11.32 -9.65
CA MET A 90 -0.44 11.58 -10.93
C MET A 90 -0.26 13.09 -11.19
N HIS A 91 -1.25 13.91 -10.85
CA HIS A 91 -1.20 15.35 -11.08
C HIS A 91 -0.40 16.13 -10.03
N ASN A 92 -0.28 15.62 -8.81
CA ASN A 92 0.34 16.35 -7.69
C ASN A 92 1.73 15.82 -7.31
N THR A 93 2.18 14.72 -7.92
CA THR A 93 3.52 14.16 -7.75
C THR A 93 4.14 13.85 -9.10
N GLN A 94 5.41 13.45 -9.10
CA GLN A 94 6.09 12.89 -10.28
C GLN A 94 6.26 11.37 -10.17
N ASP A 95 5.60 10.75 -9.21
CA ASP A 95 5.79 9.36 -8.84
C ASP A 95 5.15 8.39 -9.83
N ASN A 96 5.72 7.21 -9.90
CA ASN A 96 5.12 6.06 -10.55
C ASN A 96 4.12 5.37 -9.61
N ILE A 97 3.02 4.90 -10.17
CA ILE A 97 1.88 4.33 -9.44
C ILE A 97 1.65 2.88 -9.90
N GLY A 98 1.73 1.95 -8.95
CA GLY A 98 1.41 0.54 -9.16
C GLY A 98 -0.06 0.25 -8.86
N ILE A 99 -0.68 -0.57 -9.69
CA ILE A 99 -2.11 -0.87 -9.60
C ILE A 99 -2.32 -2.38 -9.59
N LEU A 100 -2.92 -2.88 -8.52
CA LEU A 100 -3.40 -4.25 -8.39
C LEU A 100 -4.93 -4.22 -8.27
N ALA A 101 -5.60 -3.99 -9.41
CA ALA A 101 -7.06 -4.01 -9.51
C ALA A 101 -7.51 -5.45 -9.82
N LEU A 102 -7.73 -6.24 -8.77
CA LEU A 102 -7.93 -7.68 -8.90
C LEU A 102 -9.36 -8.07 -9.34
N GLU A 103 -10.28 -7.11 -9.40
CA GLU A 103 -11.67 -7.32 -9.86
C GLU A 103 -11.88 -6.95 -11.33
N GLU A 104 -10.95 -6.23 -11.94
CA GLU A 104 -11.13 -5.75 -13.32
C GLU A 104 -9.88 -6.01 -14.16
N ASN A 105 -10.06 -6.08 -15.47
CA ASN A 105 -8.94 -6.21 -16.39
C ASN A 105 -8.24 -4.85 -16.60
N THR A 106 -6.98 -4.90 -17.02
CA THR A 106 -6.12 -3.73 -17.20
C THR A 106 -6.68 -2.69 -18.18
N LYS A 107 -7.44 -3.12 -19.21
CA LYS A 107 -8.11 -2.19 -20.14
C LYS A 107 -9.22 -1.40 -19.44
N ASN A 108 -10.00 -2.05 -18.59
CA ASN A 108 -11.04 -1.36 -17.81
C ASN A 108 -10.42 -0.40 -16.81
N THR A 109 -9.31 -0.80 -16.15
CA THR A 109 -8.55 0.10 -15.27
C THR A 109 -8.10 1.35 -16.02
N ALA A 110 -7.53 1.21 -17.21
CA ALA A 110 -7.14 2.35 -18.05
C ALA A 110 -8.34 3.27 -18.40
N TRP A 111 -9.45 2.69 -18.89
CA TRP A 111 -10.67 3.47 -19.17
C TRP A 111 -11.22 4.15 -17.93
N ASN A 112 -11.14 3.53 -16.77
CA ASN A 112 -11.61 4.11 -15.52
C ASN A 112 -10.76 5.30 -15.06
N ILE A 113 -9.43 5.26 -15.26
CA ILE A 113 -8.53 6.39 -14.98
C ILE A 113 -8.83 7.55 -15.93
N MET A 114 -8.91 7.29 -17.24
CA MET A 114 -9.29 8.27 -18.26
C MET A 114 -10.68 8.87 -18.00
N SER A 115 -11.59 8.11 -17.39
CA SER A 115 -12.94 8.56 -17.06
C SER A 115 -12.94 9.68 -16.03
N VAL A 116 -11.94 9.75 -15.15
CA VAL A 116 -11.78 10.84 -14.17
C VAL A 116 -11.42 12.13 -14.89
N GLU A 117 -10.44 12.09 -15.80
CA GLU A 117 -10.04 13.24 -16.63
C GLU A 117 -11.19 13.75 -17.49
N ALA A 118 -11.89 12.85 -18.14
CA ALA A 118 -12.98 13.18 -19.06
C ALA A 118 -14.27 13.64 -18.38
N ASP A 119 -14.38 13.51 -17.05
CA ASP A 119 -15.65 13.62 -16.31
C ASP A 119 -16.79 12.82 -16.97
N ALA A 120 -16.45 11.63 -17.50
CA ALA A 120 -17.37 10.81 -18.26
C ALA A 120 -17.06 9.31 -18.09
N ARG A 121 -18.09 8.46 -18.12
CA ARG A 121 -17.95 7.02 -17.94
C ARG A 121 -17.43 6.33 -19.21
N LEU A 122 -16.16 6.58 -19.57
CA LEU A 122 -15.55 6.05 -20.81
C LEU A 122 -15.43 4.52 -20.84
N TYR A 123 -15.51 3.81 -19.70
CA TYR A 123 -15.59 2.36 -19.65
C TYR A 123 -16.89 1.81 -20.24
N ILE A 124 -17.94 2.68 -20.38
CA ILE A 124 -19.19 2.35 -21.05
C ILE A 124 -19.03 2.69 -22.53
N ARG A 125 -19.21 1.68 -23.41
CA ARG A 125 -19.00 1.83 -24.86
C ARG A 125 -19.89 2.92 -25.46
N GLU A 126 -21.18 2.93 -25.12
CA GLU A 126 -22.18 3.87 -25.62
C GLU A 126 -21.91 5.34 -25.20
N VAL A 127 -21.20 5.52 -24.09
CA VAL A 127 -20.73 6.84 -23.64
C VAL A 127 -19.50 7.24 -24.46
N ARG A 128 -18.54 6.32 -24.61
CA ARG A 128 -17.29 6.55 -25.32
C ARG A 128 -17.50 6.89 -26.80
N GLU A 129 -18.46 6.24 -27.46
CA GLU A 129 -18.81 6.49 -28.86
C GLU A 129 -19.36 7.90 -29.14
N LYS A 130 -19.65 8.71 -28.11
CA LYS A 130 -20.08 10.10 -28.23
C LYS A 130 -18.93 11.09 -28.44
N TYR A 131 -17.71 10.66 -28.24
CA TYR A 131 -16.51 11.49 -28.29
C TYR A 131 -15.66 11.13 -29.51
N SER A 132 -14.94 12.13 -30.04
CA SER A 132 -14.02 11.91 -31.15
C SER A 132 -12.77 11.16 -30.71
N ASN A 133 -12.08 10.55 -31.68
CA ASN A 133 -10.81 9.87 -31.39
C ASN A 133 -9.77 10.83 -30.80
N GLU A 134 -9.72 12.08 -31.31
CA GLU A 134 -8.80 13.12 -30.83
C GLU A 134 -9.06 13.47 -29.35
N GLN A 135 -10.33 13.50 -28.92
CA GLN A 135 -10.65 13.73 -27.52
C GLN A 135 -10.20 12.54 -26.64
N ILE A 136 -10.44 11.33 -27.11
CA ILE A 136 -10.03 10.11 -26.38
C ILE A 136 -8.50 10.00 -26.32
N GLU A 137 -7.79 10.31 -27.40
CA GLU A 137 -6.32 10.36 -27.45
C GLU A 137 -5.77 11.44 -26.52
N GLY A 138 -6.39 12.64 -26.46
CA GLY A 138 -6.01 13.67 -25.51
C GLY A 138 -6.11 13.21 -24.06
N TRP A 139 -7.23 12.62 -23.66
CA TRP A 139 -7.39 12.07 -22.30
C TRP A 139 -6.44 10.91 -21.99
N PHE A 140 -6.11 10.10 -23.01
CA PHE A 140 -5.10 9.07 -22.87
C PHE A 140 -3.72 9.68 -22.59
N ASP A 141 -3.29 10.66 -23.38
CA ASP A 141 -1.99 11.32 -23.25
C ASP A 141 -1.87 12.06 -21.90
N ASP A 142 -2.96 12.71 -21.46
CA ASP A 142 -3.02 13.42 -20.18
C ASP A 142 -3.05 12.51 -18.96
N THR A 143 -3.32 11.20 -19.14
CA THR A 143 -3.43 10.25 -18.03
C THR A 143 -2.53 9.02 -18.21
N VAL A 144 -3.06 7.95 -18.76
CA VAL A 144 -2.39 6.63 -18.87
C VAL A 144 -1.15 6.72 -19.77
N GLY A 145 -1.22 7.56 -20.81
CA GLY A 145 -0.14 7.86 -21.74
C GLY A 145 1.08 8.52 -21.12
N SER A 146 0.93 9.09 -19.90
CA SER A 146 2.07 9.61 -19.11
C SER A 146 3.16 8.57 -18.84
N GLY A 147 2.85 7.26 -18.97
CA GLY A 147 3.76 6.15 -18.70
C GLY A 147 4.06 5.90 -17.24
N ARG A 148 3.34 6.57 -16.31
CA ARG A 148 3.57 6.44 -14.85
C ARG A 148 2.65 5.44 -14.14
N PHE A 149 1.66 4.86 -14.85
CA PHE A 149 0.78 3.83 -14.33
C PHE A 149 1.25 2.44 -14.73
N PHE A 150 1.44 1.56 -13.76
CA PHE A 150 1.87 0.18 -13.95
C PHE A 150 0.83 -0.76 -13.34
N ALA A 151 0.05 -1.42 -14.17
CA ALA A 151 -0.99 -2.34 -13.71
C ALA A 151 -0.49 -3.79 -13.73
N PHE A 152 -0.81 -4.53 -12.67
CA PHE A 152 -0.62 -5.97 -12.64
C PHE A 152 -1.73 -6.65 -13.45
N ASP A 153 -1.36 -7.27 -14.56
CA ASP A 153 -2.27 -8.05 -15.38
C ASP A 153 -2.27 -9.49 -14.91
N HIS A 154 -3.37 -9.94 -14.32
CA HIS A 154 -3.49 -11.29 -13.76
C HIS A 154 -4.65 -12.03 -14.42
N PHE A 155 -4.42 -13.33 -14.65
CA PHE A 155 -5.44 -14.27 -15.07
C PHE A 155 -5.48 -15.44 -14.10
N GLY A 156 -6.60 -15.59 -13.38
CA GLY A 156 -6.82 -16.70 -12.45
C GLY A 156 -6.45 -16.40 -11.00
N SER A 157 -6.31 -17.48 -10.20
CA SER A 157 -5.88 -17.39 -8.81
C SER A 157 -4.39 -17.05 -8.74
N VAL A 158 -4.03 -16.04 -7.97
CA VAL A 158 -2.63 -15.64 -7.73
C VAL A 158 -2.29 -15.95 -6.29
N GLU A 159 -1.15 -16.61 -6.07
CA GLU A 159 -0.65 -16.84 -4.72
C GLU A 159 -0.19 -15.51 -4.08
N ASN A 160 -0.43 -15.37 -2.77
CA ASN A 160 -0.08 -14.14 -2.05
C ASN A 160 1.39 -13.77 -2.18
N ASP A 161 2.28 -14.75 -2.15
CA ASP A 161 3.72 -14.52 -2.23
C ASP A 161 4.13 -13.99 -3.61
N GLU A 162 3.48 -14.45 -4.69
CA GLU A 162 3.69 -13.91 -6.02
C GLU A 162 3.32 -12.43 -6.12
N ILE A 163 2.19 -12.02 -5.53
CA ILE A 163 1.77 -10.62 -5.51
C ILE A 163 2.76 -9.75 -4.75
N LEU A 164 3.23 -10.21 -3.59
CA LEU A 164 4.24 -9.48 -2.81
C LEU A 164 5.54 -9.32 -3.58
N ASP A 165 5.97 -10.35 -4.31
CA ASP A 165 7.16 -10.28 -5.17
C ASP A 165 6.97 -9.33 -6.36
N ARG A 166 5.77 -9.27 -6.95
CA ARG A 166 5.44 -8.28 -7.99
C ARG A 166 5.50 -6.86 -7.44
N VAL A 167 4.95 -6.61 -6.24
CA VAL A 167 5.03 -5.28 -5.60
C VAL A 167 6.47 -4.91 -5.27
N ARG A 168 7.30 -5.85 -4.78
CA ARG A 168 8.75 -5.61 -4.59
C ARG A 168 9.45 -5.24 -5.89
N TYR A 169 9.16 -5.95 -6.97
CA TYR A 169 9.69 -5.65 -8.30
C TYR A 169 9.27 -4.25 -8.75
N MET A 170 7.97 -3.92 -8.62
CA MET A 170 7.45 -2.59 -8.95
C MET A 170 8.18 -1.50 -8.18
N ALA A 171 8.34 -1.66 -6.88
CA ALA A 171 9.03 -0.68 -6.02
C ALA A 171 10.50 -0.52 -6.39
N LYS A 172 11.24 -1.64 -6.59
CA LYS A 172 12.71 -1.61 -6.75
C LYS A 172 13.17 -1.41 -8.19
N ALA A 173 12.42 -1.92 -9.17
CA ALA A 173 12.82 -1.90 -10.58
C ALA A 173 12.11 -0.82 -11.39
N LEU A 174 10.88 -0.44 -11.03
CA LEU A 174 10.07 0.55 -11.72
C LEU A 174 9.94 1.86 -10.95
N ASP A 175 10.66 2.01 -9.83
CA ASP A 175 10.63 3.19 -8.94
C ASP A 175 9.21 3.63 -8.57
N ILE A 176 8.33 2.66 -8.31
CA ILE A 176 6.96 2.92 -7.88
C ILE A 176 6.98 3.39 -6.43
N LYS A 177 6.36 4.53 -6.17
CA LYS A 177 6.23 5.12 -4.83
C LYS A 177 4.86 4.82 -4.19
N TRP A 178 3.84 4.65 -5.01
CA TRP A 178 2.46 4.42 -4.55
C TRP A 178 1.90 3.14 -5.15
N VAL A 179 1.28 2.33 -4.33
CA VAL A 179 0.61 1.10 -4.78
C VAL A 179 -0.85 1.13 -4.33
N VAL A 180 -1.76 0.90 -5.27
CA VAL A 180 -3.19 0.74 -5.00
C VAL A 180 -3.55 -0.73 -5.12
N LEU A 181 -4.15 -1.30 -4.07
CA LEU A 181 -4.61 -2.68 -4.02
C LEU A 181 -6.14 -2.72 -3.82
N ASP A 182 -6.88 -3.06 -4.87
CA ASP A 182 -8.34 -3.17 -4.88
C ASP A 182 -8.75 -4.60 -5.28
N HIS A 183 -9.18 -5.49 -4.38
CA HIS A 183 -9.26 -5.37 -2.93
C HIS A 183 -8.67 -6.61 -2.21
N LEU A 184 -8.40 -6.46 -0.91
CA LEU A 184 -7.74 -7.46 -0.06
C LEU A 184 -8.39 -8.86 -0.07
N SER A 185 -9.73 -8.94 -0.07
CA SER A 185 -10.44 -10.22 0.07
C SER A 185 -10.22 -11.18 -1.09
N ILE A 186 -9.86 -10.70 -2.29
CA ILE A 186 -9.57 -11.57 -3.44
C ILE A 186 -8.29 -12.37 -3.21
N LEU A 187 -7.30 -11.74 -2.60
CA LEU A 187 -6.02 -12.39 -2.28
C LEU A 187 -6.18 -13.55 -1.28
N VAL A 188 -7.20 -13.48 -0.46
CA VAL A 188 -7.47 -14.51 0.56
C VAL A 188 -8.37 -15.61 0.01
N SER A 189 -9.29 -15.29 -0.90
CA SER A 189 -10.24 -16.27 -1.46
C SER A 189 -9.63 -17.31 -2.39
N GLY A 190 -8.42 -17.06 -2.92
CA GLY A 190 -7.68 -17.98 -3.78
C GLY A 190 -6.86 -19.06 -3.05
N GLN A 191 -6.83 -19.05 -1.72
CA GLN A 191 -6.09 -20.03 -0.94
C GLN A 191 -6.99 -21.24 -0.60
N GLU A 192 -6.63 -22.41 -1.07
CA GLU A 192 -7.32 -23.69 -0.79
C GLU A 192 -7.16 -24.20 0.66
N ASP A 193 -6.49 -23.45 1.55
CA ASP A 193 -6.12 -23.93 2.88
C ASP A 193 -7.10 -23.56 3.99
N ASN A 194 -7.79 -24.60 4.47
CA ASN A 194 -8.25 -24.77 5.86
C ASN A 194 -9.20 -23.74 6.50
N GLY A 195 -10.07 -23.06 5.77
CA GLY A 195 -11.33 -22.55 6.35
C GLY A 195 -11.23 -21.36 7.32
N ASP A 196 -10.07 -20.78 7.59
CA ASP A 196 -9.93 -19.61 8.46
C ASP A 196 -9.48 -18.35 7.68
N GLU A 197 -10.45 -17.71 7.02
CA GLU A 197 -10.28 -16.42 6.32
C GLU A 197 -9.55 -15.38 7.19
N ARG A 198 -9.79 -15.40 8.52
CA ARG A 198 -9.16 -14.46 9.45
C ARG A 198 -7.64 -14.65 9.52
N LYS A 199 -7.21 -15.91 9.69
CA LYS A 199 -5.79 -16.23 9.79
C LYS A 199 -5.05 -15.87 8.50
N SER A 200 -5.66 -16.12 7.35
CA SER A 200 -5.09 -15.76 6.05
C SER A 200 -4.95 -14.24 5.90
N ILE A 201 -5.97 -13.47 6.35
CA ILE A 201 -5.90 -12.00 6.37
C ILE A 201 -4.80 -11.51 7.34
N ASP A 202 -4.67 -12.10 8.53
CA ASP A 202 -3.63 -11.73 9.49
C ASP A 202 -2.22 -11.91 8.92
N ILE A 203 -1.98 -13.05 8.27
CA ILE A 203 -0.71 -13.35 7.60
C ILE A 203 -0.46 -12.35 6.47
N LEU A 204 -1.45 -12.12 5.62
CA LEU A 204 -1.31 -11.21 4.49
C LEU A 204 -1.06 -9.77 4.94
N MET A 205 -1.80 -9.26 5.91
CA MET A 205 -1.60 -7.92 6.46
C MET A 205 -0.20 -7.75 7.08
N THR A 206 0.30 -8.78 7.79
CA THR A 206 1.66 -8.78 8.34
C THR A 206 2.70 -8.70 7.21
N LYS A 207 2.52 -9.47 6.14
CA LYS A 207 3.41 -9.45 4.97
C LYS A 207 3.35 -8.10 4.23
N LEU A 208 2.16 -7.53 4.06
CA LEU A 208 1.98 -6.20 3.44
C LEU A 208 2.64 -5.10 4.27
N ARG A 209 2.49 -5.13 5.62
CA ARG A 209 3.17 -4.18 6.50
C ARG A 209 4.69 -4.29 6.37
N SER A 210 5.23 -5.53 6.42
CA SER A 210 6.66 -5.77 6.23
C SER A 210 7.15 -5.29 4.86
N LEU A 211 6.34 -5.44 3.82
CA LEU A 211 6.65 -4.98 2.47
C LEU A 211 6.73 -3.45 2.40
N VAL A 212 5.78 -2.74 3.03
CA VAL A 212 5.79 -1.26 3.13
C VAL A 212 7.04 -0.78 3.85
N GLU A 213 7.40 -1.39 4.98
CA GLU A 213 8.63 -1.07 5.72
C GLU A 213 9.91 -1.35 4.91
N GLU A 214 9.94 -2.46 4.16
CA GLU A 214 11.08 -2.86 3.32
C GLU A 214 11.29 -1.92 2.14
N THR A 215 10.20 -1.47 1.51
CA THR A 215 10.24 -0.77 0.22
C THR A 215 10.03 0.72 0.33
N GLY A 216 9.45 1.20 1.42
CA GLY A 216 9.10 2.60 1.62
C GLY A 216 7.95 3.10 0.75
N ILE A 217 7.19 2.23 0.09
CA ILE A 217 6.03 2.63 -0.72
C ILE A 217 4.86 3.10 0.14
N GLY A 218 4.04 4.01 -0.38
CA GLY A 218 2.69 4.26 0.14
C GLY A 218 1.71 3.21 -0.39
N LEU A 219 1.07 2.45 0.48
CA LEU A 219 0.12 1.42 0.10
C LEU A 219 -1.32 1.85 0.42
N LEU A 220 -2.12 2.05 -0.63
CA LEU A 220 -3.55 2.35 -0.55
C LEU A 220 -4.33 1.05 -0.73
N LEU A 221 -4.91 0.54 0.34
CA LEU A 221 -5.58 -0.75 0.40
C LEU A 221 -7.09 -0.58 0.49
N VAL A 222 -7.84 -1.34 -0.31
CA VAL A 222 -9.30 -1.44 -0.18
C VAL A 222 -9.69 -2.70 0.60
N SER A 223 -10.54 -2.52 1.62
CA SER A 223 -11.14 -3.61 2.38
C SER A 223 -12.66 -3.48 2.43
N HIS A 224 -13.35 -4.61 2.47
CA HIS A 224 -14.80 -4.65 2.65
C HIS A 224 -15.20 -4.62 4.12
N LEU A 225 -16.40 -4.11 4.38
CA LEU A 225 -17.07 -4.27 5.67
C LEU A 225 -17.82 -5.61 5.73
N ARG A 226 -17.94 -6.17 6.93
CA ARG A 226 -18.88 -7.26 7.21
C ARG A 226 -20.31 -6.75 7.02
N ARG A 227 -21.17 -7.60 6.49
CA ARG A 227 -22.60 -7.32 6.55
C ARG A 227 -23.00 -7.27 8.02
N PRO A 228 -23.62 -6.17 8.48
CA PRO A 228 -24.07 -6.08 9.84
C PRO A 228 -25.21 -7.08 10.08
N SER A 229 -25.29 -7.59 11.30
CA SER A 229 -26.48 -8.33 11.75
C SER A 229 -27.63 -7.34 11.96
N GLY A 230 -28.73 -7.49 11.22
CA GLY A 230 -29.91 -6.65 11.31
C GLY A 230 -30.41 -6.15 9.94
N ASP A 231 -31.53 -5.41 9.94
CA ASP A 231 -32.23 -5.01 8.72
C ASP A 231 -31.61 -3.82 7.98
N ARG A 232 -30.67 -3.10 8.59
CA ARG A 232 -29.98 -1.97 7.97
C ARG A 232 -28.52 -2.29 7.67
N GLY A 233 -28.14 -2.16 6.40
CA GLY A 233 -26.76 -2.23 5.93
C GLY A 233 -25.97 -0.94 6.16
N HIS A 234 -24.69 -0.98 5.87
CA HIS A 234 -23.86 0.23 5.85
C HIS A 234 -24.28 1.17 4.71
N GLU A 235 -24.76 0.60 3.60
CA GLU A 235 -25.35 1.29 2.46
C GLU A 235 -26.59 2.10 2.83
N ASP A 236 -27.28 1.76 3.93
CA ASP A 236 -28.45 2.46 4.46
C ASP A 236 -28.08 3.56 5.50
N GLY A 237 -26.80 3.95 5.56
CA GLY A 237 -26.30 5.00 6.46
C GLY A 237 -26.02 4.53 7.88
N ARG A 238 -25.80 3.22 8.10
CA ARG A 238 -25.32 2.73 9.39
C ARG A 238 -23.89 3.19 9.63
N GLU A 239 -23.62 3.78 10.77
CA GLU A 239 -22.31 4.24 11.18
C GLU A 239 -21.29 3.10 11.16
N VAL A 240 -20.10 3.39 10.62
CA VAL A 240 -19.00 2.43 10.49
C VAL A 240 -18.12 2.48 11.72
N SER A 241 -17.71 1.31 12.22
CA SER A 241 -16.68 1.18 13.26
C SER A 241 -15.59 0.20 12.81
N LEU A 242 -14.42 0.28 13.44
CA LEU A 242 -13.30 -0.64 13.14
C LEU A 242 -13.67 -2.12 13.31
N SER A 243 -14.59 -2.44 14.21
CA SER A 243 -15.09 -3.80 14.42
C SER A 243 -15.90 -4.35 13.24
N HIS A 244 -16.33 -3.48 12.33
CA HIS A 244 -17.07 -3.86 11.13
C HIS A 244 -16.17 -4.25 9.96
N LEU A 245 -14.85 -4.07 10.05
CA LEU A 245 -13.93 -4.53 9.02
C LEU A 245 -14.10 -6.05 8.81
N ARG A 246 -14.21 -6.44 7.53
CA ARG A 246 -14.35 -7.86 7.18
C ARG A 246 -13.02 -8.58 7.35
N GLY A 247 -13.08 -9.71 8.03
CA GLY A 247 -11.95 -10.62 8.22
C GLY A 247 -11.32 -10.44 9.58
N SER A 248 -10.36 -9.55 9.77
CA SER A 248 -9.55 -9.49 10.97
C SER A 248 -9.34 -8.10 11.54
N ALA A 249 -9.10 -8.04 12.86
CA ALA A 249 -8.64 -6.83 13.54
C ALA A 249 -7.24 -6.38 13.07
N SER A 250 -6.45 -7.28 12.47
CA SER A 250 -5.13 -6.96 11.92
C SER A 250 -5.16 -5.84 10.87
N ILE A 251 -6.26 -5.72 10.10
CA ILE A 251 -6.42 -4.62 9.16
C ILE A 251 -6.34 -3.27 9.87
N ALA A 252 -7.06 -3.12 11.00
CA ALA A 252 -7.02 -1.90 11.78
C ALA A 252 -5.70 -1.70 12.53
N HIS A 253 -5.07 -2.79 13.00
CA HIS A 253 -3.85 -2.71 13.80
C HIS A 253 -2.59 -2.46 12.97
N LEU A 254 -2.55 -2.94 11.74
CA LEU A 254 -1.38 -2.84 10.85
C LEU A 254 -1.49 -1.70 9.82
N SER A 255 -2.63 -1.00 9.78
CA SER A 255 -2.79 0.20 8.96
C SER A 255 -2.44 1.44 9.79
N ASP A 256 -1.73 2.39 9.18
CA ASP A 256 -1.44 3.71 9.77
C ASP A 256 -2.71 4.55 9.84
N SER A 257 -3.61 4.37 8.88
CA SER A 257 -4.92 5.04 8.84
C SER A 257 -5.99 4.12 8.26
N VAL A 258 -7.21 4.20 8.82
CA VAL A 258 -8.41 3.55 8.28
C VAL A 258 -9.45 4.60 7.97
N ILE A 259 -9.84 4.72 6.71
CA ILE A 259 -10.77 5.72 6.21
C ILE A 259 -12.05 5.01 5.75
N ALA A 260 -13.17 5.36 6.37
CA ALA A 260 -14.49 4.88 5.98
C ALA A 260 -15.21 5.91 5.12
N LEU A 261 -15.82 5.45 4.03
CA LEU A 261 -16.58 6.26 3.08
C LEU A 261 -18.08 6.16 3.38
#